data_aac31ca0f1efeb81a54188dab1418429
#
_entry.id   aac31ca0f1efeb81a54188dab1418429
#
_cell.length_a   1.000
_cell.length_b   1.000
_cell.length_c   1.000
_cell.angle_alpha   90.00
_cell.angle_beta   90.00
_cell.angle_gamma   90.00
#
_symmetry.space_group_name_H-M   'P 1'
#
loop_
_entity.id
_entity.type
_entity.pdbx_description
1 polymer ?
#
loop_
_entity_poly.entity_id
_entity_poly.type
_entity_poly.pdbx_seq_one_letter_code
_entity_poly.pdbx_strand_id
1 'polypeptide(L)'
;IAAWKEELSEQYPEMKGKKLVLYAPTFRGEEEHDKKLLEAFDFDAFQKELGEDYFLMVRLHPQIQSAKVPETVANMTDYPNVRKLLCMTDILIADYSSIAVEYSLLNRPIILYAFDKDWYLSKDRGFYFDYEKTAPGPIVENMQDLIDCMKNEQWDLKKVESFAHLHNDYFDDKSAERVVDYYFGNGKKLPNSASEPEPFYEEWNQYR
;
A
#
# COMPACT_ATOMS: atom_id res chain seq x y z
N ILE A 1 1.41 -7.26 17.57
CA ILE A 1 0.95 -5.97 17.04
C ILE A 1 0.64 -5.01 18.20
N ALA A 2 -0.15 -5.43 19.22
CA ALA A 2 -0.50 -4.56 20.35
C ALA A 2 0.73 -3.93 21.05
N ALA A 3 1.77 -4.75 21.33
CA ALA A 3 3.00 -4.25 21.93
C ALA A 3 3.74 -3.22 21.04
N TRP A 4 3.68 -3.37 19.72
CA TRP A 4 4.29 -2.41 18.79
C TRP A 4 3.49 -1.11 18.70
N LYS A 5 2.15 -1.19 18.76
CA LYS A 5 1.29 0.01 18.85
C LYS A 5 1.51 0.75 20.17
N GLU A 6 1.73 0.03 21.27
CA GLU A 6 2.04 0.65 22.57
C GLU A 6 3.40 1.37 22.54
N GLU A 7 4.45 0.72 22.03
CA GLU A 7 5.78 1.33 21.84
C GLU A 7 5.69 2.61 20.98
N LEU A 8 4.95 2.57 19.88
CA LEU A 8 4.77 3.73 19.00
C LEU A 8 3.96 4.84 19.70
N SER A 9 3.00 4.49 20.56
CA SER A 9 2.18 5.44 21.29
C SER A 9 2.92 6.21 22.38
N GLU A 10 4.10 5.75 22.78
CA GLU A 10 4.99 6.51 23.67
C GLU A 10 5.57 7.73 22.94
N GLN A 11 5.85 7.60 21.66
CA GLN A 11 6.34 8.69 20.80
C GLN A 11 5.21 9.58 20.27
N TYR A 12 4.05 8.97 19.98
CA TYR A 12 2.87 9.64 19.40
C TYR A 12 1.61 9.35 20.26
N PRO A 13 1.47 9.98 21.44
CA PRO A 13 0.34 9.71 22.34
C PRO A 13 -1.04 9.97 21.73
N GLU A 14 -1.12 10.89 20.76
CA GLU A 14 -2.34 11.28 20.04
C GLU A 14 -2.90 10.17 19.12
N MET A 15 -2.13 9.09 18.87
CA MET A 15 -2.63 7.94 18.11
C MET A 15 -3.55 7.02 18.92
N LYS A 16 -3.55 7.15 20.26
CA LYS A 16 -4.33 6.26 21.13
C LYS A 16 -5.83 6.38 20.83
N GLY A 17 -6.45 5.21 20.61
CA GLY A 17 -7.89 5.12 20.30
C GLY A 17 -8.25 5.39 18.84
N LYS A 18 -7.29 5.75 17.99
CA LYS A 18 -7.53 6.04 16.57
C LYS A 18 -7.12 4.88 15.66
N LYS A 19 -7.75 4.80 14.50
CA LYS A 19 -7.29 3.92 13.40
C LYS A 19 -6.02 4.51 12.78
N LEU A 20 -4.99 3.69 12.56
CA LEU A 20 -3.72 4.11 12.00
C LEU A 20 -3.78 4.10 10.47
N VAL A 21 -3.53 5.23 9.86
CA VAL A 21 -3.51 5.41 8.40
C VAL A 21 -2.07 5.65 7.95
N LEU A 22 -1.59 4.89 6.99
CA LEU A 22 -0.27 5.09 6.40
C LEU A 22 -0.40 5.61 4.97
N TYR A 23 0.09 6.83 4.72
CA TYR A 23 0.30 7.35 3.36
C TYR A 23 1.71 7.01 2.90
N ALA A 24 1.82 6.19 1.86
CA ALA A 24 3.09 5.68 1.34
C ALA A 24 3.16 5.81 -0.19
N PRO A 25 3.40 7.03 -0.70
CA PRO A 25 3.45 7.29 -2.14
C PRO A 25 4.72 6.75 -2.80
N THR A 26 4.62 6.39 -4.08
CA THR A 26 5.74 6.02 -4.94
C THR A 26 6.56 7.26 -5.31
N PHE A 27 7.88 7.15 -5.39
CA PHE A 27 8.73 8.20 -5.96
C PHE A 27 8.46 8.37 -7.47
N ARG A 28 8.60 9.60 -7.97
CA ARG A 28 8.40 9.93 -9.38
C ARG A 28 9.69 9.93 -10.19
N GLY A 29 10.84 10.00 -9.51
CA GLY A 29 12.17 10.02 -10.11
C GLY A 29 12.60 11.37 -10.66
N GLU A 30 11.77 12.39 -10.53
CA GLU A 30 12.05 13.79 -10.87
C GLU A 30 11.72 14.66 -9.66
N GLU A 31 12.66 15.51 -9.22
CA GLU A 31 12.53 16.29 -7.99
C GLU A 31 11.26 17.14 -7.94
N GLU A 32 10.88 17.75 -9.06
CA GLU A 32 9.67 18.57 -9.16
C GLU A 32 8.40 17.75 -8.93
N HIS A 33 8.35 16.51 -9.45
CA HIS A 33 7.21 15.63 -9.30
C HIS A 33 7.18 14.96 -7.92
N ASP A 34 8.35 14.68 -7.34
CA ASP A 34 8.43 14.16 -5.96
C ASP A 34 7.89 15.18 -4.93
N LYS A 35 8.11 16.49 -5.15
CA LYS A 35 7.53 17.54 -4.30
C LYS A 35 6.01 17.57 -4.37
N LYS A 36 5.42 17.33 -5.53
CA LYS A 36 3.96 17.32 -5.73
C LYS A 36 3.26 16.22 -4.91
N LEU A 37 3.96 15.15 -4.52
CA LEU A 37 3.40 14.08 -3.68
C LEU A 37 2.86 14.60 -2.35
N LEU A 38 3.56 15.54 -1.72
CA LEU A 38 3.14 16.15 -0.46
C LEU A 38 2.29 17.41 -0.68
N GLU A 39 2.49 18.13 -1.78
CA GLU A 39 1.68 19.31 -2.12
C GLU A 39 0.24 18.93 -2.51
N ALA A 40 0.07 17.78 -3.16
CA ALA A 40 -1.26 17.26 -3.54
C ALA A 40 -2.04 16.67 -2.35
N PHE A 41 -1.35 16.34 -1.25
CA PHE A 41 -1.99 15.80 -0.05
C PHE A 41 -2.23 16.94 0.96
N ASP A 42 -3.47 17.39 1.09
CA ASP A 42 -3.84 18.43 2.06
C ASP A 42 -3.91 17.83 3.48
N PHE A 43 -2.80 17.94 4.21
CA PHE A 43 -2.66 17.43 5.58
C PHE A 43 -3.58 18.15 6.56
N ASP A 44 -3.82 19.44 6.37
CA ASP A 44 -4.69 20.23 7.24
C ASP A 44 -6.15 19.81 7.07
N ALA A 45 -6.59 19.60 5.82
CA ALA A 45 -7.92 19.07 5.53
C ALA A 45 -8.08 17.67 6.09
N PHE A 46 -7.08 16.78 5.94
CA PHE A 46 -7.11 15.44 6.55
C PHE A 46 -7.28 15.53 8.06
N GLN A 47 -6.45 16.32 8.73
CA GLN A 47 -6.49 16.46 10.19
C GLN A 47 -7.83 17.05 10.67
N LYS A 48 -8.36 18.03 9.99
CA LYS A 48 -9.63 18.67 10.31
C LYS A 48 -10.81 17.74 10.17
N GLU A 49 -10.87 16.98 9.07
CA GLU A 49 -12.04 16.20 8.67
C GLU A 49 -12.03 14.76 9.18
N LEU A 50 -10.85 14.21 9.49
CA LEU A 50 -10.63 12.80 9.82
C LEU A 50 -9.80 12.61 11.11
N GLY A 51 -9.13 13.63 11.62
CA GLY A 51 -8.17 13.52 12.70
C GLY A 51 -8.75 13.14 14.07
N GLU A 52 -10.08 13.12 14.23
CA GLU A 52 -10.73 12.61 15.45
C GLU A 52 -10.63 11.07 15.50
N ASP A 53 -10.90 10.39 14.38
CA ASP A 53 -10.98 8.93 14.29
C ASP A 53 -9.69 8.29 13.75
N TYR A 54 -8.88 9.05 13.02
CA TYR A 54 -7.71 8.55 12.30
C TYR A 54 -6.43 9.27 12.71
N PHE A 55 -5.35 8.50 12.81
CA PHE A 55 -3.99 9.02 13.00
C PHE A 55 -3.17 8.79 11.73
N LEU A 56 -2.74 9.88 11.08
CA LEU A 56 -1.99 9.85 9.82
C LEU A 56 -0.51 9.69 10.08
N MET A 57 0.08 8.70 9.42
CA MET A 57 1.51 8.47 9.31
C MET A 57 1.92 8.62 7.84
N VAL A 58 3.07 9.20 7.58
CA VAL A 58 3.61 9.35 6.21
C VAL A 58 4.95 8.63 6.11
N ARG A 59 5.11 7.80 5.09
CA ARG A 59 6.38 7.15 4.77
C ARG A 59 6.76 7.43 3.33
N LEU A 60 7.74 8.28 3.12
CA LEU A 60 8.29 8.53 1.80
C LEU A 60 9.23 7.40 1.37
N HIS A 61 9.37 7.21 0.07
CA HIS A 61 10.39 6.33 -0.48
C HIS A 61 11.79 6.90 -0.21
N PRO A 62 12.81 6.10 0.12
CA PRO A 62 14.15 6.60 0.43
C PRO A 62 14.82 7.43 -0.68
N GLN A 63 14.37 7.30 -1.91
CA GLN A 63 14.86 8.11 -3.04
C GLN A 63 14.28 9.52 -3.08
N ILE A 64 13.21 9.80 -2.34
CA ILE A 64 12.61 11.13 -2.25
C ILE A 64 13.40 11.96 -1.24
N GLN A 65 14.31 12.81 -1.73
CA GLN A 65 15.13 13.67 -0.88
C GLN A 65 14.66 15.14 -0.91
N SER A 66 13.84 15.49 -1.88
CA SER A 66 13.39 16.86 -2.14
C SER A 66 12.12 17.27 -1.40
N ALA A 67 11.33 16.31 -0.95
CA ALA A 67 10.09 16.54 -0.22
C ALA A 67 10.29 16.28 1.28
N LYS A 68 9.74 17.17 2.12
CA LYS A 68 9.79 17.05 3.59
C LYS A 68 8.39 16.90 4.14
N VAL A 69 8.16 15.83 4.89
CA VAL A 69 6.91 15.62 5.64
C VAL A 69 6.73 16.78 6.63
N PRO A 70 5.53 17.40 6.71
CA PRO A 70 5.25 18.45 7.69
C PRO A 70 5.52 17.97 9.13
N GLU A 71 6.03 18.85 9.98
CA GLU A 71 6.32 18.54 11.40
C GLU A 71 5.07 18.17 12.20
N THR A 72 3.89 18.56 11.72
CA THR A 72 2.59 18.24 12.30
C THR A 72 2.10 16.83 12.02
N VAL A 73 2.85 16.05 11.22
CA VAL A 73 2.47 14.70 10.79
C VAL A 73 3.52 13.70 11.22
N ALA A 74 3.11 12.52 11.65
CA ALA A 74 4.01 11.44 12.05
C ALA A 74 4.83 10.93 10.86
N ASN A 75 6.10 11.32 10.80
CA ASN A 75 7.03 10.92 9.74
C ASN A 75 7.64 9.55 10.03
N MET A 76 7.27 8.55 9.24
CA MET A 76 7.75 7.17 9.33
C MET A 76 8.76 6.82 8.23
N THR A 77 9.34 7.80 7.54
CA THR A 77 10.30 7.56 6.45
C THR A 77 11.49 6.73 6.93
N ASP A 78 12.03 7.07 8.10
CA ASP A 78 13.19 6.38 8.69
C ASP A 78 12.80 5.24 9.67
N TYR A 79 11.50 4.92 9.77
CA TYR A 79 11.07 3.81 10.64
C TYR A 79 11.73 2.49 10.17
N PRO A 80 12.52 1.82 11.04
CA PRO A 80 13.49 0.81 10.58
C PRO A 80 12.86 -0.47 10.03
N ASN A 81 11.62 -0.77 10.40
CA ASN A 81 10.97 -2.02 10.00
C ASN A 81 9.60 -1.74 9.35
N VAL A 82 9.61 -1.64 8.01
CA VAL A 82 8.39 -1.39 7.24
C VAL A 82 7.30 -2.44 7.48
N ARG A 83 7.66 -3.72 7.66
CA ARG A 83 6.68 -4.79 7.91
C ARG A 83 5.97 -4.61 9.25
N LYS A 84 6.70 -4.22 10.31
CA LYS A 84 6.07 -3.84 11.59
C LYS A 84 5.08 -2.69 11.39
N LEU A 85 5.49 -1.66 10.64
CA LEU A 85 4.66 -0.51 10.35
C LEU A 85 3.38 -0.92 9.61
N LEU A 86 3.49 -1.73 8.56
CA LEU A 86 2.34 -2.27 7.84
C LEU A 86 1.41 -3.09 8.75
N CYS A 87 1.98 -3.95 9.60
CA CYS A 87 1.17 -4.73 10.55
C CYS A 87 0.39 -3.87 11.54
N MET A 88 0.90 -2.69 11.93
CA MET A 88 0.23 -1.74 12.82
C MET A 88 -0.81 -0.87 12.08
N THR A 89 -0.64 -0.67 10.77
CA THR A 89 -1.51 0.16 9.94
C THR A 89 -2.88 -0.49 9.78
N ASP A 90 -3.93 0.30 9.94
CA ASP A 90 -5.31 -0.14 9.77
C ASP A 90 -5.83 0.17 8.35
N ILE A 91 -5.36 1.25 7.71
CA ILE A 91 -5.69 1.64 6.32
C ILE A 91 -4.41 2.09 5.62
N LEU A 92 -4.16 1.58 4.42
CA LEU A 92 -3.07 2.03 3.56
C LEU A 92 -3.62 2.99 2.49
N ILE A 93 -3.00 4.17 2.39
CA ILE A 93 -3.14 5.06 1.25
C ILE A 93 -1.84 4.93 0.44
N ALA A 94 -1.94 4.37 -0.75
CA ALA A 94 -0.83 4.22 -1.68
C ALA A 94 -1.20 4.86 -3.03
N ASP A 95 -0.39 4.63 -4.04
CA ASP A 95 -0.66 5.03 -5.41
C ASP A 95 -0.32 3.89 -6.39
N TYR A 96 0.90 3.85 -6.91
CA TYR A 96 1.40 2.84 -7.85
C TYR A 96 2.42 1.91 -7.19
N SER A 97 2.53 1.95 -5.87
CA SER A 97 3.56 1.30 -5.08
C SER A 97 3.31 -0.20 -4.90
N SER A 98 4.36 -1.00 -5.05
CA SER A 98 4.34 -2.42 -4.69
C SER A 98 4.08 -2.69 -3.20
N ILE A 99 4.15 -1.68 -2.34
CA ILE A 99 3.78 -1.80 -0.92
C ILE A 99 2.32 -2.28 -0.75
N ALA A 100 1.45 -1.95 -1.72
CA ALA A 100 0.07 -2.43 -1.76
C ALA A 100 0.00 -3.96 -1.86
N VAL A 101 0.95 -4.59 -2.59
CA VAL A 101 1.02 -6.05 -2.71
C VAL A 101 1.34 -6.69 -1.36
N GLU A 102 2.36 -6.21 -0.64
CA GLU A 102 2.68 -6.72 0.69
C GLU A 102 1.53 -6.48 1.68
N TYR A 103 0.93 -5.28 1.64
CA TYR A 103 -0.15 -4.92 2.55
C TYR A 103 -1.44 -5.72 2.29
N SER A 104 -1.72 -6.10 1.04
CA SER A 104 -2.90 -6.89 0.68
C SER A 104 -2.98 -8.24 1.41
N LEU A 105 -1.83 -8.80 1.79
CA LEU A 105 -1.75 -10.04 2.59
C LEU A 105 -2.40 -9.90 3.99
N LEU A 106 -2.59 -8.69 4.47
CA LEU A 106 -3.25 -8.40 5.74
C LEU A 106 -4.78 -8.33 5.60
N ASN A 107 -5.30 -8.34 4.39
CA ASN A 107 -6.72 -8.17 4.05
C ASN A 107 -7.36 -6.98 4.76
N ARG A 108 -6.72 -5.81 4.65
CA ARG A 108 -7.14 -4.53 5.23
C ARG A 108 -7.36 -3.50 4.13
N PRO A 109 -8.13 -2.42 4.39
CA PRO A 109 -8.43 -1.40 3.39
C PRO A 109 -7.19 -0.79 2.74
N ILE A 110 -7.24 -0.69 1.40
CA ILE A 110 -6.26 0.02 0.57
C ILE A 110 -7.02 1.06 -0.23
N ILE A 111 -6.54 2.30 -0.22
CA ILE A 111 -7.04 3.39 -1.06
C ILE A 111 -5.91 3.82 -1.99
N LEU A 112 -6.19 3.96 -3.27
CA LEU A 112 -5.21 4.40 -4.25
C LEU A 112 -5.41 5.90 -4.52
N TYR A 113 -4.51 6.74 -3.96
CA TYR A 113 -4.51 8.19 -4.16
C TYR A 113 -3.66 8.54 -5.38
N ALA A 114 -4.29 8.58 -6.54
CA ALA A 114 -3.65 8.65 -7.85
C ALA A 114 -3.86 10.02 -8.53
N PHE A 115 -3.53 11.13 -7.83
CA PHE A 115 -3.78 12.50 -8.27
C PHE A 115 -3.10 12.87 -9.60
N ASP A 116 -2.07 12.15 -9.99
CA ASP A 116 -1.28 12.38 -11.21
C ASP A 116 -1.33 11.18 -12.17
N LYS A 117 -2.42 10.41 -12.14
CA LYS A 117 -2.59 9.15 -12.89
C LYS A 117 -2.23 9.29 -14.38
N ASP A 118 -2.76 10.30 -15.05
CA ASP A 118 -2.52 10.51 -16.47
C ASP A 118 -1.05 10.79 -16.77
N TRP A 119 -0.40 11.59 -15.92
CA TRP A 119 1.02 11.87 -16.04
C TRP A 119 1.84 10.58 -15.82
N TYR A 120 1.55 9.81 -14.76
CA TYR A 120 2.28 8.59 -14.45
C TYR A 120 2.16 7.55 -15.57
N LEU A 121 0.96 7.37 -16.12
CA LEU A 121 0.70 6.46 -17.25
C LEU A 121 1.38 6.92 -18.55
N SER A 122 1.62 8.22 -18.73
CA SER A 122 2.31 8.76 -19.91
C SER A 122 3.82 8.52 -19.90
N LYS A 123 4.40 8.18 -18.75
CA LYS A 123 5.81 7.79 -18.63
C LYS A 123 5.97 6.32 -19.03
N ASP A 124 7.18 5.91 -19.44
CA ASP A 124 7.52 4.54 -19.89
C ASP A 124 7.40 3.46 -18.77
N ARG A 125 6.72 3.78 -17.67
CA ARG A 125 6.41 2.87 -16.57
C ARG A 125 4.99 2.34 -16.74
N GLY A 126 4.83 1.33 -17.56
CA GLY A 126 3.54 0.65 -17.71
C GLY A 126 3.21 -0.25 -16.53
N PHE A 127 1.95 -0.66 -16.46
CA PHE A 127 1.49 -1.69 -15.53
C PHE A 127 1.45 -3.04 -16.24
N TYR A 128 1.75 -4.12 -15.51
CA TYR A 128 1.53 -5.48 -16.01
C TYR A 128 0.06 -5.80 -16.18
N PHE A 129 -0.79 -5.21 -15.33
CA PHE A 129 -2.23 -5.40 -15.31
C PHE A 129 -2.93 -4.07 -15.53
N ASP A 130 -4.19 -4.13 -15.93
CA ASP A 130 -5.06 -2.96 -16.00
C ASP A 130 -5.24 -2.38 -14.60
N TYR A 131 -4.68 -1.20 -14.36
CA TYR A 131 -4.63 -0.57 -13.05
C TYR A 131 -6.01 -0.38 -12.43
N GLU A 132 -7.00 0.01 -13.22
CA GLU A 132 -8.35 0.28 -12.73
C GLU A 132 -9.13 -1.01 -12.45
N LYS A 133 -8.98 -2.02 -13.30
CA LYS A 133 -9.70 -3.29 -13.14
C LYS A 133 -9.15 -4.15 -11.99
N THR A 134 -7.85 -4.07 -11.75
CA THR A 134 -7.20 -4.89 -10.73
C THR A 134 -6.95 -4.15 -9.42
N ALA A 135 -7.41 -2.91 -9.28
CA ALA A 135 -7.23 -2.10 -8.08
C ALA A 135 -7.74 -2.81 -6.81
N PRO A 136 -6.94 -2.84 -5.73
CA PRO A 136 -7.34 -3.48 -4.46
C PRO A 136 -8.41 -2.69 -3.69
N GLY A 137 -8.74 -1.49 -4.15
CA GLY A 137 -9.69 -0.60 -3.51
C GLY A 137 -10.05 0.59 -4.37
N PRO A 138 -10.69 1.60 -3.81
CA PRO A 138 -11.07 2.81 -4.55
C PRO A 138 -9.83 3.56 -5.05
N ILE A 139 -9.94 4.10 -6.27
CA ILE A 139 -8.99 5.04 -6.85
C ILE A 139 -9.58 6.43 -6.70
N VAL A 140 -8.86 7.32 -6.04
CA VAL A 140 -9.25 8.72 -5.82
C VAL A 140 -8.15 9.64 -6.32
N GLU A 141 -8.53 10.77 -6.91
CA GLU A 141 -7.59 11.66 -7.59
C GLU A 141 -7.45 13.03 -6.91
N ASN A 142 -8.22 13.28 -5.85
CA ASN A 142 -8.14 14.51 -5.06
C ASN A 142 -8.49 14.27 -3.59
N MET A 143 -8.18 15.27 -2.74
CA MET A 143 -8.37 15.15 -1.29
C MET A 143 -9.84 15.05 -0.88
N GLN A 144 -10.76 15.71 -1.60
CA GLN A 144 -12.18 15.64 -1.25
C GLN A 144 -12.71 14.22 -1.44
N ASP A 145 -12.38 13.57 -2.56
CA ASP A 145 -12.77 12.18 -2.83
C ASP A 145 -12.13 11.21 -1.83
N LEU A 146 -10.87 11.47 -1.41
CA LEU A 146 -10.20 10.69 -0.38
C LEU A 146 -10.94 10.80 0.97
N ILE A 147 -11.27 12.01 1.39
CA ILE A 147 -12.00 12.26 2.64
C ILE A 147 -13.38 11.60 2.60
N ASP A 148 -14.11 11.77 1.52
CA ASP A 148 -15.45 11.17 1.34
C ASP A 148 -15.37 9.64 1.32
N CYS A 149 -14.38 9.09 0.66
CA CYS A 149 -14.10 7.66 0.66
C CYS A 149 -13.86 7.13 2.07
N MET A 150 -13.04 7.82 2.88
CA MET A 150 -12.73 7.42 4.24
C MET A 150 -13.91 7.57 5.19
N LYS A 151 -14.67 8.67 5.11
CA LYS A 151 -15.86 8.90 5.94
C LYS A 151 -16.96 7.87 5.69
N ASN A 152 -17.11 7.42 4.45
CA ASN A 152 -18.14 6.47 4.05
C ASN A 152 -17.64 5.02 3.98
N GLU A 153 -16.39 4.77 4.39
CA GLU A 153 -15.74 3.45 4.36
C GLU A 153 -15.93 2.74 2.99
N GLN A 154 -15.67 3.47 1.90
CA GLN A 154 -15.91 3.02 0.52
C GLN A 154 -14.85 2.04 0.01
N TRP A 155 -14.60 0.97 0.72
CA TRP A 155 -13.70 -0.11 0.31
C TRP A 155 -14.37 -1.48 0.36
N ASP A 156 -13.87 -2.40 -0.46
CA ASP A 156 -14.34 -3.79 -0.53
C ASP A 156 -13.15 -4.73 -0.30
N LEU A 157 -13.13 -5.42 0.84
CA LEU A 157 -12.05 -6.34 1.19
C LEU A 157 -11.94 -7.53 0.24
N LYS A 158 -13.00 -7.87 -0.52
CA LYS A 158 -12.92 -8.89 -1.58
C LYS A 158 -12.01 -8.44 -2.72
N LYS A 159 -11.96 -7.13 -3.01
CA LYS A 159 -11.00 -6.59 -3.99
C LYS A 159 -9.57 -6.70 -3.47
N VAL A 160 -9.34 -6.47 -2.18
CA VAL A 160 -8.03 -6.65 -1.56
C VAL A 160 -7.59 -8.11 -1.63
N GLU A 161 -8.49 -9.04 -1.30
CA GLU A 161 -8.24 -10.47 -1.39
C GLU A 161 -7.92 -10.90 -2.83
N SER A 162 -8.73 -10.47 -3.81
CA SER A 162 -8.48 -10.74 -5.23
C SER A 162 -7.13 -10.19 -5.70
N PHE A 163 -6.78 -8.98 -5.28
CA PHE A 163 -5.49 -8.37 -5.59
C PHE A 163 -4.32 -9.14 -4.94
N ALA A 164 -4.48 -9.63 -3.70
CA ALA A 164 -3.48 -10.46 -3.05
C ALA A 164 -3.24 -11.77 -3.83
N HIS A 165 -4.30 -12.44 -4.27
CA HIS A 165 -4.22 -13.65 -5.10
C HIS A 165 -3.65 -13.39 -6.49
N LEU A 166 -3.88 -12.20 -7.06
CA LEU A 166 -3.29 -11.80 -8.33
C LEU A 166 -1.76 -11.74 -8.29
N HIS A 167 -1.19 -11.38 -7.13
CA HIS A 167 0.24 -11.10 -7.00
C HIS A 167 1.01 -12.16 -6.19
N ASN A 168 0.33 -13.09 -5.54
CA ASN A 168 0.96 -14.08 -4.68
C ASN A 168 0.40 -15.47 -4.97
N ASP A 169 1.26 -16.42 -5.34
CA ASP A 169 0.89 -17.82 -5.54
C ASP A 169 0.74 -18.59 -4.22
N TYR A 170 1.40 -18.13 -3.16
CA TYR A 170 1.44 -18.81 -1.87
C TYR A 170 1.14 -17.83 -0.72
N PHE A 171 0.34 -18.29 0.23
CA PHE A 171 -0.07 -17.56 1.43
C PHE A 171 0.46 -18.20 2.71
N ASP A 172 1.70 -18.67 2.68
CA ASP A 172 2.38 -19.28 3.82
C ASP A 172 3.79 -18.65 4.03
N ASP A 173 4.50 -19.12 5.05
CA ASP A 173 5.84 -18.66 5.42
C ASP A 173 6.98 -19.46 4.79
N LYS A 174 6.71 -20.30 3.76
CA LYS A 174 7.66 -21.28 3.21
C LYS A 174 8.33 -20.84 1.90
N SER A 175 8.20 -19.60 1.47
CA SER A 175 8.79 -19.14 0.20
C SER A 175 10.31 -19.31 0.14
N ALA A 176 11.01 -18.99 1.24
CA ALA A 176 12.46 -19.17 1.32
C ALA A 176 12.87 -20.66 1.27
N GLU A 177 12.12 -21.54 1.96
CA GLU A 177 12.32 -22.99 1.93
C GLU A 177 12.18 -23.54 0.50
N ARG A 178 11.12 -23.12 -0.22
CA ARG A 178 10.91 -23.50 -1.62
C ARG A 178 12.07 -23.08 -2.53
N VAL A 179 12.57 -21.86 -2.36
CA VAL A 179 13.72 -21.37 -3.14
C VAL A 179 14.97 -22.19 -2.87
N VAL A 180 15.27 -22.45 -1.58
CA VAL A 180 16.42 -23.29 -1.17
C VAL A 180 16.28 -24.70 -1.73
N ASP A 181 15.12 -25.32 -1.58
CA ASP A 181 14.86 -26.68 -2.07
C ASP A 181 14.98 -26.77 -3.61
N TYR A 182 14.54 -25.75 -4.32
CA TYR A 182 14.64 -25.67 -5.77
C TYR A 182 16.08 -25.58 -6.25
N TYR A 183 16.90 -24.69 -5.67
CA TYR A 183 18.25 -24.44 -6.14
C TYR A 183 19.31 -25.36 -5.53
N PHE A 184 19.10 -25.84 -4.30
CA PHE A 184 20.09 -26.60 -3.54
C PHE A 184 19.58 -27.98 -3.06
N GLY A 185 18.31 -28.25 -3.22
CA GLY A 185 17.71 -29.55 -2.91
C GLY A 185 17.96 -30.57 -4.04
N ASN A 186 17.69 -31.85 -3.77
CA ASN A 186 17.95 -32.98 -4.69
C ASN A 186 17.03 -33.00 -5.93
N GLY A 187 16.79 -31.88 -6.59
CA GLY A 187 16.05 -31.79 -7.85
C GLY A 187 14.56 -32.12 -7.76
N LYS A 188 13.97 -32.06 -6.56
CA LYS A 188 12.52 -32.08 -6.42
C LYS A 188 11.98 -30.82 -7.08
N LYS A 189 11.24 -30.98 -8.19
CA LYS A 189 10.48 -29.90 -8.78
C LYS A 189 9.66 -29.25 -7.68
N LEU A 190 9.67 -27.89 -7.66
CA LEU A 190 8.64 -27.15 -6.95
C LEU A 190 7.29 -27.82 -7.27
N PRO A 191 6.46 -28.15 -6.32
CA PRO A 191 5.09 -28.52 -6.63
C PRO A 191 4.58 -27.44 -7.57
N ASN A 192 4.20 -27.82 -8.79
CA ASN A 192 3.62 -26.87 -9.72
C ASN A 192 2.47 -26.20 -8.98
N SER A 193 2.63 -24.91 -8.69
CA SER A 193 1.51 -24.05 -8.32
C SER A 193 0.45 -24.05 -9.43
N ALA A 194 0.85 -24.47 -10.61
CA ALA A 194 0.07 -24.59 -11.83
C ALA A 194 -0.12 -26.04 -12.26
N SER A 195 -0.62 -26.91 -11.40
CA SER A 195 -1.14 -28.18 -11.89
C SER A 195 -2.48 -28.05 -12.61
N GLU A 196 -3.24 -27.01 -12.37
CA GLU A 196 -4.33 -26.47 -13.22
C GLU A 196 -4.53 -25.02 -12.78
N PRO A 197 -4.66 -24.06 -13.69
CA PRO A 197 -5.03 -22.72 -13.30
C PRO A 197 -6.40 -22.81 -12.60
N GLU A 198 -6.43 -22.42 -11.33
CA GLU A 198 -7.69 -22.09 -10.67
C GLU A 198 -8.49 -21.16 -11.61
N PRO A 199 -9.82 -21.14 -11.60
CA PRO A 199 -10.63 -20.25 -12.45
C PRO A 199 -10.17 -18.80 -12.48
N PHE A 200 -9.46 -18.39 -11.44
CA PHE A 200 -8.80 -17.09 -11.30
C PHE A 200 -7.73 -16.83 -12.38
N TYR A 201 -6.99 -17.84 -12.86
CA TYR A 201 -6.00 -17.68 -13.93
C TYR A 201 -6.65 -17.54 -15.31
N GLU A 202 -7.86 -18.05 -15.52
CA GLU A 202 -8.59 -17.81 -16.76
C GLU A 202 -9.13 -16.36 -16.82
N GLU A 203 -9.56 -15.80 -15.69
CA GLU A 203 -9.90 -14.37 -15.59
C GLU A 203 -8.65 -13.48 -15.78
N TRP A 204 -7.49 -13.95 -15.36
CA TRP A 204 -6.20 -13.28 -15.50
C TRP A 204 -5.82 -12.98 -16.96
N ASN A 205 -6.02 -13.93 -17.86
CA ASN A 205 -5.68 -13.78 -19.27
C ASN A 205 -6.52 -12.70 -19.98
N GLN A 206 -7.63 -12.28 -19.41
CA GLN A 206 -8.43 -11.16 -19.94
C GLN A 206 -7.87 -9.77 -19.55
N TYR A 207 -6.93 -9.70 -18.60
CA TYR A 207 -6.28 -8.45 -18.15
C TYR A 207 -4.88 -8.25 -18.75
N ARG A 208 -4.42 -9.18 -19.59
CA ARG A 208 -3.20 -9.06 -20.42
C ARG A 208 -3.55 -8.36 -21.76
#